data_31b7bf85de788002ed38ef6b9b36e635
#
_entry.id   31b7bf85de788002ed38ef6b9b36e635
#
_cell.length_a   1.000
_cell.length_b   1.000
_cell.length_c   1.000
_cell.angle_alpha   90.00
_cell.angle_beta   90.00
_cell.angle_gamma   90.00
#
_symmetry.space_group_name_H-M   'P 1'
#
loop_
_entity.id
_entity.type
_entity.pdbx_description
1 polymer ?
#
loop_
_entity_poly.entity_id
_entity_poly.type
_entity_poly.pdbx_seq_one_letter_code
_entity_poly.pdbx_strand_id
1 'polypeptide(L)'
;MDLLKNIFKGDKVIWIIFLCLCLISIIEVFSAASTLTYKSGDHWGPITQHSIILMVGAVVVVLMHNIPYKWFQVFPVFLYPISVVLLAFVTLMGVITGDRVNGAARWMSFMGLQFQPSELAKMAVIIAVSFILSKKQDDEGANPKAFKYIMILTGLVCMLIAPENLSTAMLLFGVVVLMMFIGRVAFKKLAMLLGGLALVGCLGAVFLLAIPKDTDIPFLHRFDTWKSRITNFTEKEEVPAAKFDIDKDAQIAHARIAIATSNVIGKAPGNSIQRDFLSQAFSDFIFAIIIEELGLVGGAFVVILYIWLLVPTGRIAQKCERTFPAFLVMGIALMLVSQAILNMMVAVGLFPVTGQPLPLISKGGTSTLINCAYIGMILSVSRYTAYLEEKKENPAPLLTQSEGNEAIASEAQTAAEPTAEVLNSDAKFEE
;
A
#
# COMPACT_ATOMS: atom_id res chain seq x y z
N MET A 1 8.52 29.57 10.06
CA MET A 1 9.25 28.87 9.00
C MET A 1 9.78 27.49 9.45
N ASP A 2 10.14 27.33 10.73
CA ASP A 2 10.72 26.08 11.26
C ASP A 2 9.73 24.93 11.41
N LEU A 3 8.46 25.21 11.67
CA LEU A 3 7.38 24.20 11.69
C LEU A 3 7.22 23.51 10.33
N LEU A 4 7.20 24.28 9.23
CA LEU A 4 7.12 23.72 7.87
C LEU A 4 8.35 22.89 7.49
N LYS A 5 9.56 23.36 7.88
CA LYS A 5 10.79 22.58 7.67
C LYS A 5 10.79 21.25 8.43
N ASN A 6 10.13 21.19 9.58
CA ASN A 6 10.01 19.96 10.36
C ASN A 6 8.98 18.97 9.80
N ILE A 7 7.89 19.47 9.19
CA ILE A 7 6.85 18.64 8.59
C ILE A 7 7.35 17.95 7.30
N PHE A 8 8.14 18.64 6.47
CA PHE A 8 8.63 18.11 5.19
C PHE A 8 10.06 17.54 5.26
N LYS A 9 10.47 17.01 6.41
CA LYS A 9 11.72 16.24 6.53
C LYS A 9 11.64 14.94 5.72
N GLY A 10 12.79 14.43 5.26
CA GLY A 10 12.88 13.24 4.42
C GLY A 10 13.06 13.55 2.95
N ASP A 11 12.87 12.55 2.10
CA ASP A 11 13.09 12.66 0.66
C ASP A 11 12.04 13.54 -0.01
N LYS A 12 12.50 14.65 -0.61
CA LYS A 12 11.65 15.64 -1.28
C LYS A 12 10.93 15.06 -2.51
N VAL A 13 11.55 14.08 -3.19
CA VAL A 13 10.98 13.48 -4.39
C VAL A 13 9.72 12.69 -4.04
N ILE A 14 9.72 11.97 -2.92
CA ILE A 14 8.55 11.22 -2.44
C ILE A 14 7.41 12.18 -2.09
N TRP A 15 7.70 13.31 -1.44
CA TRP A 15 6.71 14.34 -1.17
C TRP A 15 6.12 14.93 -2.46
N ILE A 16 6.94 15.20 -3.47
CA ILE A 16 6.49 15.72 -4.77
C ILE A 16 5.59 14.70 -5.46
N ILE A 17 6.00 13.43 -5.53
CA ILE A 17 5.19 12.34 -6.12
C ILE A 17 3.83 12.25 -5.41
N PHE A 18 3.82 12.24 -4.08
CA PHE A 18 2.59 12.19 -3.28
C PHE A 18 1.65 13.36 -3.60
N LEU A 19 2.18 14.59 -3.61
CA LEU A 19 1.38 15.78 -3.91
C LEU A 19 0.87 15.78 -5.35
N CYS A 20 1.68 15.37 -6.34
CA CYS A 20 1.24 15.24 -7.73
C CYS A 20 0.10 14.22 -7.86
N LEU A 21 0.22 13.04 -7.24
CA LEU A 21 -0.84 12.02 -7.28
C LEU A 21 -2.12 12.51 -6.60
N CYS A 22 -2.03 13.23 -5.48
CA CYS A 22 -3.19 13.84 -4.81
C CYS A 22 -3.87 14.92 -5.68
N LEU A 23 -3.09 15.76 -6.36
CA LEU A 23 -3.65 16.78 -7.27
C LEU A 23 -4.37 16.13 -8.44
N ILE A 24 -3.76 15.15 -9.09
CA ILE A 24 -4.41 14.38 -10.16
C ILE A 24 -5.68 13.72 -9.62
N SER A 25 -5.64 13.14 -8.43
CA SER A 25 -6.80 12.51 -7.79
C SER A 25 -7.97 13.47 -7.63
N ILE A 26 -7.73 14.68 -7.14
CA ILE A 26 -8.78 15.69 -6.94
C ILE A 26 -9.43 16.07 -8.28
N ILE A 27 -8.61 16.33 -9.31
CA ILE A 27 -9.07 16.74 -10.64
C ILE A 27 -9.90 15.62 -11.28
N GLU A 28 -9.36 14.41 -11.32
CA GLU A 28 -9.97 13.28 -12.03
C GLU A 28 -11.17 12.70 -11.30
N VAL A 29 -11.17 12.66 -9.95
CA VAL A 29 -12.35 12.22 -9.19
C VAL A 29 -13.48 13.26 -9.31
N PHE A 30 -13.15 14.55 -9.36
CA PHE A 30 -14.17 15.59 -9.63
C PHE A 30 -14.82 15.36 -10.99
N SER A 31 -14.03 15.11 -12.02
CA SER A 31 -14.54 14.81 -13.34
C SER A 31 -15.34 13.51 -13.38
N ALA A 32 -14.76 12.41 -12.91
CA ALA A 32 -15.36 11.08 -12.97
C ALA A 32 -16.58 10.89 -12.05
N ALA A 33 -16.79 11.76 -11.06
CA ALA A 33 -17.91 11.67 -10.13
C ALA A 33 -19.21 12.34 -10.63
N SER A 34 -19.23 12.90 -11.84
CA SER A 34 -20.42 13.56 -12.42
C SER A 34 -21.66 12.66 -12.48
N THR A 35 -21.48 11.36 -12.76
CA THR A 35 -22.57 10.37 -12.75
C THR A 35 -23.19 10.14 -11.38
N LEU A 36 -22.41 10.22 -10.31
CA LEU A 36 -22.91 10.13 -8.93
C LEU A 36 -23.74 11.38 -8.58
N THR A 37 -23.28 12.54 -9.05
CA THR A 37 -23.96 13.82 -8.91
C THR A 37 -25.33 13.81 -9.58
N TYR A 38 -25.42 13.25 -10.76
CA TYR A 38 -26.68 13.18 -11.52
C TYR A 38 -27.72 12.32 -10.79
N LYS A 39 -27.29 11.24 -10.14
CA LYS A 39 -28.17 10.33 -9.38
C LYS A 39 -28.59 10.87 -8.03
N SER A 40 -27.74 11.65 -7.35
CA SER A 40 -27.98 12.18 -6.00
C SER A 40 -28.56 13.60 -5.98
N GLY A 41 -28.48 14.34 -7.07
CA GLY A 41 -28.81 15.75 -7.13
C GLY A 41 -27.86 16.70 -6.40
N ASP A 42 -26.80 16.12 -5.76
CA ASP A 42 -25.80 16.88 -5.03
C ASP A 42 -24.47 16.91 -5.82
N HIS A 43 -24.17 18.10 -6.36
CA HIS A 43 -22.96 18.29 -7.19
C HIS A 43 -21.66 18.32 -6.41
N TRP A 44 -21.67 18.65 -5.14
CA TRP A 44 -20.47 18.85 -4.33
C TRP A 44 -20.18 17.70 -3.37
N GLY A 45 -21.18 16.89 -3.01
CA GLY A 45 -21.04 15.81 -2.03
C GLY A 45 -19.88 14.84 -2.32
N PRO A 46 -19.84 14.22 -3.52
CA PRO A 46 -18.81 13.22 -3.83
C PRO A 46 -17.37 13.76 -3.80
N ILE A 47 -17.15 15.00 -4.31
CA ILE A 47 -15.83 15.62 -4.32
C ILE A 47 -15.41 16.11 -2.93
N THR A 48 -16.34 16.69 -2.17
CA THR A 48 -16.09 17.16 -0.81
C THR A 48 -15.69 15.99 0.08
N GLN A 49 -16.42 14.87 0.01
CA GLN A 49 -16.09 13.65 0.74
C GLN A 49 -14.70 13.13 0.37
N HIS A 50 -14.37 13.08 -0.94
CA HIS A 50 -13.06 12.62 -1.39
C HIS A 50 -11.93 13.54 -0.94
N SER A 51 -12.12 14.87 -1.07
CA SER A 51 -11.15 15.88 -0.64
C SER A 51 -10.90 15.84 0.87
N ILE A 52 -11.94 15.61 1.68
CA ILE A 52 -11.81 15.41 3.13
C ILE A 52 -10.98 14.16 3.42
N ILE A 53 -11.24 13.05 2.73
CA ILE A 53 -10.47 11.80 2.92
C ILE A 53 -8.99 12.02 2.54
N LEU A 54 -8.70 12.75 1.46
CA LEU A 54 -7.32 13.08 1.09
C LEU A 54 -6.65 14.01 2.11
N MET A 55 -7.39 15.00 2.65
CA MET A 55 -6.89 15.89 3.70
C MET A 55 -6.56 15.10 4.98
N VAL A 56 -7.47 14.23 5.42
CA VAL A 56 -7.22 13.30 6.54
C VAL A 56 -6.05 12.38 6.21
N GLY A 57 -5.96 11.90 4.97
CA GLY A 57 -4.83 11.11 4.48
C GLY A 57 -3.49 11.86 4.59
N ALA A 58 -3.46 13.15 4.22
CA ALA A 58 -2.26 13.97 4.38
C ALA A 58 -1.85 14.13 5.86
N VAL A 59 -2.83 14.27 6.76
CA VAL A 59 -2.55 14.23 8.21
C VAL A 59 -1.97 12.89 8.62
N VAL A 60 -2.52 11.76 8.11
CA VAL A 60 -1.98 10.41 8.36
C VAL A 60 -0.55 10.28 7.86
N VAL A 61 -0.20 10.83 6.68
CA VAL A 61 1.19 10.86 6.18
C VAL A 61 2.10 11.54 7.19
N VAL A 62 1.72 12.74 7.66
CA VAL A 62 2.51 13.52 8.63
C VAL A 62 2.63 12.78 9.97
N LEU A 63 1.56 12.17 10.46
CA LEU A 63 1.60 11.38 11.70
C LEU A 63 2.56 10.19 11.57
N MET A 64 2.40 9.38 10.51
CA MET A 64 3.25 8.21 10.27
C MET A 64 4.71 8.60 10.01
N HIS A 65 4.95 9.70 9.31
CA HIS A 65 6.28 10.25 9.09
C HIS A 65 6.99 10.61 10.40
N ASN A 66 6.25 11.09 11.41
CA ASN A 66 6.81 11.46 12.72
C ASN A 66 7.08 10.26 13.64
N ILE A 67 6.43 9.11 13.41
CA ILE A 67 6.69 7.89 14.18
C ILE A 67 8.06 7.33 13.78
N PRO A 68 8.98 7.06 14.73
CA PRO A 68 10.24 6.40 14.44
C PRO A 68 10.01 5.00 13.86
N TYR A 69 10.71 4.64 12.78
CA TYR A 69 10.54 3.36 12.08
C TYR A 69 10.63 2.13 12.99
N LYS A 70 11.31 2.23 14.14
CA LYS A 70 11.45 1.15 15.11
C LYS A 70 10.10 0.65 15.65
N TRP A 71 9.12 1.55 15.79
CA TRP A 71 7.78 1.21 16.25
C TRP A 71 7.00 0.37 15.24
N PHE A 72 7.30 0.53 13.95
CA PHE A 72 6.64 -0.29 12.91
C PHE A 72 6.96 -1.79 13.04
N GLN A 73 8.03 -2.18 13.74
CA GLN A 73 8.33 -3.58 14.04
C GLN A 73 7.29 -4.22 14.97
N VAL A 74 6.63 -3.42 15.79
CA VAL A 74 5.63 -3.88 16.77
C VAL A 74 4.23 -3.94 16.13
N PHE A 75 3.97 -3.16 15.11
CA PHE A 75 2.66 -3.10 14.43
C PHE A 75 2.11 -4.47 14.02
N PRO A 76 2.88 -5.39 13.43
CA PRO A 76 2.35 -6.69 13.04
C PRO A 76 1.79 -7.51 14.19
N VAL A 77 2.31 -7.34 15.40
CA VAL A 77 1.87 -8.09 16.59
C VAL A 77 0.38 -7.83 16.86
N PHE A 78 -0.09 -6.61 16.62
CA PHE A 78 -1.48 -6.21 16.82
C PHE A 78 -2.27 -6.20 15.50
N LEU A 79 -1.70 -5.62 14.45
CA LEU A 79 -2.39 -5.46 13.17
C LEU A 79 -2.72 -6.78 12.49
N TYR A 80 -1.82 -7.74 12.56
CA TYR A 80 -2.02 -9.02 11.89
C TYR A 80 -3.18 -9.82 12.49
N PRO A 81 -3.25 -10.10 13.82
CA PRO A 81 -4.40 -10.82 14.38
C PRO A 81 -5.70 -10.03 14.21
N ILE A 82 -5.69 -8.70 14.38
CA ILE A 82 -6.88 -7.87 14.15
C ILE A 82 -7.35 -8.02 12.69
N SER A 83 -6.45 -7.95 11.71
CA SER A 83 -6.83 -8.08 10.31
C SER A 83 -7.36 -9.47 9.97
N VAL A 84 -6.79 -10.54 10.54
CA VAL A 84 -7.28 -11.91 10.37
C VAL A 84 -8.70 -12.07 10.95
N VAL A 85 -8.95 -11.54 12.15
CA VAL A 85 -10.28 -11.56 12.78
C VAL A 85 -11.29 -10.77 11.94
N LEU A 86 -10.93 -9.57 11.48
CA LEU A 86 -11.80 -8.75 10.63
C LEU A 86 -12.11 -9.42 9.28
N LEU A 87 -11.12 -10.05 8.65
CA LEU A 87 -11.32 -10.80 7.42
C LEU A 87 -12.26 -11.99 7.64
N ALA A 88 -12.02 -12.78 8.68
CA ALA A 88 -12.89 -13.92 9.02
C ALA A 88 -14.31 -13.45 9.33
N PHE A 89 -14.45 -12.34 10.06
CA PHE A 89 -15.76 -11.76 10.39
C PHE A 89 -16.53 -11.33 9.13
N VAL A 90 -15.88 -10.60 8.21
CA VAL A 90 -16.55 -10.15 6.96
C VAL A 90 -16.95 -11.33 6.09
N THR A 91 -16.08 -12.33 5.94
CA THR A 91 -16.41 -13.53 5.17
C THR A 91 -17.59 -14.30 5.79
N LEU A 92 -17.60 -14.44 7.14
CA LEU A 92 -18.67 -15.12 7.86
C LEU A 92 -19.99 -14.35 7.75
N MET A 93 -19.98 -13.03 7.92
CA MET A 93 -21.15 -12.17 7.74
C MET A 93 -21.70 -12.27 6.33
N GLY A 94 -20.86 -12.25 5.30
CA GLY A 94 -21.30 -12.43 3.92
C GLY A 94 -21.97 -13.79 3.64
N VAL A 95 -21.61 -14.82 4.39
CA VAL A 95 -22.26 -16.15 4.32
C VAL A 95 -23.62 -16.13 5.06
N ILE A 96 -23.70 -15.48 6.23
CA ILE A 96 -24.90 -15.52 7.09
C ILE A 96 -25.97 -14.54 6.59
N THR A 97 -25.60 -13.29 6.27
CA THR A 97 -26.58 -12.25 5.92
C THR A 97 -26.94 -12.23 4.46
N GLY A 98 -26.10 -12.82 3.59
CA GLY A 98 -26.26 -12.72 2.15
C GLY A 98 -25.98 -11.32 1.59
N ASP A 99 -25.65 -10.33 2.44
CA ASP A 99 -25.34 -8.97 2.03
C ASP A 99 -24.00 -8.92 1.29
N ARG A 100 -24.08 -8.79 -0.02
CA ARG A 100 -22.90 -8.78 -0.91
C ARG A 100 -22.98 -7.61 -1.87
N VAL A 101 -22.01 -6.71 -1.79
CA VAL A 101 -21.86 -5.63 -2.74
C VAL A 101 -21.12 -6.16 -3.97
N ASN A 102 -21.74 -6.09 -5.15
CA ASN A 102 -21.21 -6.67 -6.40
C ASN A 102 -20.85 -8.17 -6.27
N GLY A 103 -21.67 -8.94 -5.55
CA GLY A 103 -21.49 -10.36 -5.34
C GLY A 103 -20.35 -10.77 -4.39
N ALA A 104 -19.81 -9.83 -3.59
CA ALA A 104 -18.74 -10.10 -2.65
C ALA A 104 -18.92 -9.39 -1.32
N ALA A 105 -18.64 -10.08 -0.22
CA ALA A 105 -18.56 -9.54 1.12
C ALA A 105 -17.14 -9.00 1.40
N ARG A 106 -16.86 -7.76 0.98
CA ARG A 106 -15.51 -7.16 1.10
C ARG A 106 -15.48 -5.93 1.98
N TRP A 107 -16.64 -5.30 2.14
CA TRP A 107 -16.77 -3.98 2.75
C TRP A 107 -17.55 -4.09 4.06
N MET A 108 -17.03 -3.41 5.06
CA MET A 108 -17.75 -3.14 6.31
C MET A 108 -18.12 -1.68 6.32
N SER A 109 -19.36 -1.36 6.70
CA SER A 109 -19.76 0.00 6.99
C SER A 109 -19.61 0.27 8.49
N PHE A 110 -18.73 1.19 8.84
CA PHE A 110 -18.54 1.62 10.21
C PHE A 110 -18.68 3.14 10.29
N MET A 111 -19.66 3.63 11.02
CA MET A 111 -19.97 5.07 11.14
C MET A 111 -20.10 5.80 9.79
N GLY A 112 -20.69 5.15 8.78
CA GLY A 112 -20.86 5.73 7.44
C GLY A 112 -19.61 5.69 6.55
N LEU A 113 -18.47 5.21 7.05
CA LEU A 113 -17.28 4.98 6.26
C LEU A 113 -17.21 3.50 5.83
N GLN A 114 -16.97 3.29 4.55
CA GLN A 114 -16.72 1.95 4.03
C GLN A 114 -15.27 1.55 4.32
N PHE A 115 -15.10 0.50 5.11
CA PHE A 115 -13.82 -0.08 5.48
C PHE A 115 -13.61 -1.43 4.81
N GLN A 116 -12.44 -1.62 4.20
CA GLN A 116 -12.06 -2.87 3.56
C GLN A 116 -10.95 -3.57 4.37
N PRO A 117 -11.26 -4.64 5.12
CA PRO A 117 -10.28 -5.33 5.98
C PRO A 117 -9.06 -5.86 5.24
N SER A 118 -9.18 -6.24 3.96
CA SER A 118 -8.06 -6.73 3.17
C SER A 118 -6.97 -5.68 2.94
N GLU A 119 -7.29 -4.38 2.94
CA GLU A 119 -6.29 -3.32 2.85
C GLU A 119 -5.41 -3.29 4.11
N LEU A 120 -6.04 -3.40 5.29
CA LEU A 120 -5.31 -3.50 6.56
C LEU A 120 -4.46 -4.76 6.62
N ALA A 121 -5.01 -5.89 6.15
CA ALA A 121 -4.28 -7.17 6.11
C ALA A 121 -3.06 -7.12 5.19
N LYS A 122 -3.16 -6.48 4.02
CA LYS A 122 -2.01 -6.25 3.13
C LYS A 122 -0.89 -5.50 3.87
N MET A 123 -1.23 -4.42 4.56
CA MET A 123 -0.26 -3.64 5.35
C MET A 123 0.38 -4.48 6.45
N ALA A 124 -0.42 -5.22 7.22
CA ALA A 124 0.07 -6.07 8.29
C ALA A 124 1.03 -7.16 7.78
N VAL A 125 0.70 -7.81 6.65
CA VAL A 125 1.55 -8.82 6.01
C VAL A 125 2.87 -8.23 5.52
N ILE A 126 2.85 -7.09 4.82
CA ILE A 126 4.07 -6.44 4.31
C ILE A 126 5.03 -6.10 5.46
N ILE A 127 4.53 -5.51 6.55
CA ILE A 127 5.36 -5.17 7.70
C ILE A 127 5.88 -6.43 8.41
N ALA A 128 5.03 -7.46 8.56
CA ALA A 128 5.42 -8.74 9.18
C ALA A 128 6.48 -9.48 8.36
N VAL A 129 6.32 -9.54 7.03
CA VAL A 129 7.31 -10.15 6.12
C VAL A 129 8.65 -9.41 6.20
N SER A 130 8.62 -8.06 6.20
CA SER A 130 9.81 -7.23 6.38
C SER A 130 10.53 -7.54 7.70
N PHE A 131 9.76 -7.73 8.79
CA PHE A 131 10.30 -8.08 10.08
C PHE A 131 10.91 -9.50 10.10
N ILE A 132 10.21 -10.49 9.53
CA ILE A 132 10.70 -11.88 9.47
C ILE A 132 11.98 -11.95 8.63
N LEU A 133 12.00 -11.32 7.46
CA LEU A 133 13.19 -11.27 6.61
C LEU A 133 14.38 -10.63 7.35
N SER A 134 14.14 -9.52 8.07
CA SER A 134 15.21 -8.82 8.77
C SER A 134 15.78 -9.60 9.95
N LYS A 135 14.95 -10.36 10.67
CA LYS A 135 15.35 -11.14 11.86
C LYS A 135 16.00 -12.49 11.52
N LYS A 136 15.75 -12.96 10.30
CA LYS A 136 16.22 -14.28 9.84
C LYS A 136 17.13 -14.17 8.62
N GLN A 137 17.92 -13.11 8.59
CA GLN A 137 18.98 -12.90 7.59
C GLN A 137 20.28 -13.42 8.15
N ASP A 138 20.91 -14.35 7.45
CA ASP A 138 22.25 -14.88 7.69
C ASP A 138 23.19 -14.29 6.62
N ASP A 139 24.50 -14.48 6.74
CA ASP A 139 25.49 -13.93 5.78
C ASP A 139 25.29 -14.48 4.35
N GLU A 140 24.80 -15.71 4.22
CA GLU A 140 24.51 -16.36 2.93
C GLU A 140 23.13 -16.01 2.36
N GLY A 141 22.26 -15.36 3.12
CA GLY A 141 20.90 -14.99 2.72
C GLY A 141 19.85 -15.30 3.79
N ALA A 142 18.59 -15.45 3.36
CA ALA A 142 17.51 -15.74 4.31
C ALA A 142 17.54 -17.19 4.81
N ASN A 143 17.48 -17.35 6.13
CA ASN A 143 17.41 -18.65 6.78
C ASN A 143 16.22 -19.48 6.23
N PRO A 144 16.38 -20.81 6.03
CA PRO A 144 15.30 -21.68 5.55
C PRO A 144 14.00 -21.62 6.34
N LYS A 145 14.06 -21.25 7.62
CA LYS A 145 12.88 -21.06 8.47
C LYS A 145 12.09 -19.80 8.13
N ALA A 146 12.75 -18.74 7.58
CA ALA A 146 12.07 -17.52 7.15
C ALA A 146 11.00 -17.83 6.10
N PHE A 147 11.34 -18.61 5.08
CA PHE A 147 10.41 -19.05 4.04
C PHE A 147 9.17 -19.70 4.64
N LYS A 148 9.32 -20.65 5.58
CA LYS A 148 8.19 -21.33 6.21
C LYS A 148 7.26 -20.35 6.95
N TYR A 149 7.82 -19.45 7.76
CA TYR A 149 7.00 -18.50 8.52
C TYR A 149 6.28 -17.50 7.61
N ILE A 150 6.96 -16.99 6.57
CA ILE A 150 6.36 -16.09 5.59
C ILE A 150 5.20 -16.78 4.86
N MET A 151 5.40 -18.03 4.44
CA MET A 151 4.37 -18.80 3.73
C MET A 151 3.15 -19.09 4.60
N ILE A 152 3.33 -19.46 5.87
CA ILE A 152 2.21 -19.68 6.80
C ILE A 152 1.42 -18.38 7.00
N LEU A 153 2.14 -17.29 7.30
CA LEU A 153 1.52 -15.99 7.58
C LEU A 153 0.78 -15.43 6.36
N THR A 154 1.44 -15.42 5.20
CA THR A 154 0.84 -14.91 3.96
C THR A 154 -0.26 -15.84 3.45
N GLY A 155 -0.04 -17.16 3.52
CA GLY A 155 -1.00 -18.16 3.07
C GLY A 155 -2.32 -18.06 3.82
N LEU A 156 -2.31 -17.90 5.16
CA LEU A 156 -3.52 -17.72 5.96
C LEU A 156 -4.33 -16.51 5.50
N VAL A 157 -3.68 -15.36 5.33
CA VAL A 157 -4.37 -14.13 4.87
C VAL A 157 -4.87 -14.27 3.43
N CYS A 158 -4.06 -14.83 2.53
CA CYS A 158 -4.48 -15.06 1.15
C CYS A 158 -5.66 -16.05 1.06
N MET A 159 -5.70 -17.09 1.88
CA MET A 159 -6.83 -18.03 1.94
C MET A 159 -8.13 -17.36 2.41
N LEU A 160 -8.06 -16.39 3.33
CA LEU A 160 -9.22 -15.62 3.78
C LEU A 160 -9.68 -14.59 2.74
N ILE A 161 -8.75 -14.01 1.98
CA ILE A 161 -9.08 -13.00 0.96
C ILE A 161 -9.57 -13.64 -0.35
N ALA A 162 -8.99 -14.76 -0.78
CA ALA A 162 -9.18 -15.35 -2.11
C ALA A 162 -10.65 -15.65 -2.47
N PRO A 163 -11.50 -16.18 -1.58
CA PRO A 163 -12.90 -16.45 -1.90
C PRO A 163 -13.65 -15.19 -2.32
N GLU A 164 -13.35 -14.05 -1.70
CA GLU A 164 -14.03 -12.78 -1.96
C GLU A 164 -13.28 -11.90 -2.98
N ASN A 165 -11.96 -12.00 -3.03
CA ASN A 165 -11.12 -11.19 -3.93
C ASN A 165 -9.82 -11.90 -4.31
N LEU A 166 -9.89 -12.81 -5.28
CA LEU A 166 -8.75 -13.56 -5.77
C LEU A 166 -7.61 -12.65 -6.26
N SER A 167 -7.95 -11.55 -6.94
CA SER A 167 -6.96 -10.61 -7.49
C SER A 167 -6.14 -9.92 -6.40
N THR A 168 -6.79 -9.55 -5.26
CA THR A 168 -6.08 -9.00 -4.11
C THR A 168 -5.15 -10.01 -3.46
N ALA A 169 -5.61 -11.26 -3.34
CA ALA A 169 -4.80 -12.34 -2.79
C ALA A 169 -3.57 -12.62 -3.69
N MET A 170 -3.76 -12.68 -5.01
CA MET A 170 -2.67 -12.86 -5.98
C MET A 170 -1.68 -11.70 -5.97
N LEU A 171 -2.16 -10.45 -5.91
CA LEU A 171 -1.32 -9.26 -5.81
C LEU A 171 -0.45 -9.32 -4.55
N LEU A 172 -1.06 -9.54 -3.38
CA LEU A 172 -0.34 -9.63 -2.10
C LEU A 172 0.71 -10.74 -2.14
N PHE A 173 0.31 -11.94 -2.62
CA PHE A 173 1.20 -13.07 -2.74
C PHE A 173 2.38 -12.77 -3.68
N GLY A 174 2.13 -12.18 -4.85
CA GLY A 174 3.16 -11.78 -5.80
C GLY A 174 4.17 -10.78 -5.20
N VAL A 175 3.68 -9.77 -4.48
CA VAL A 175 4.55 -8.80 -3.78
C VAL A 175 5.39 -9.51 -2.71
N VAL A 176 4.82 -10.42 -1.94
CA VAL A 176 5.57 -11.19 -0.92
C VAL A 176 6.64 -12.08 -1.57
N VAL A 177 6.36 -12.69 -2.72
CA VAL A 177 7.37 -13.46 -3.48
C VAL A 177 8.51 -12.54 -3.95
N LEU A 178 8.20 -11.34 -4.45
CA LEU A 178 9.23 -10.34 -4.81
C LEU A 178 10.05 -9.91 -3.58
N MET A 179 9.41 -9.70 -2.44
CA MET A 179 10.11 -9.41 -1.18
C MET A 179 11.03 -10.55 -0.74
N MET A 180 10.57 -11.81 -0.86
CA MET A 180 11.42 -12.98 -0.58
C MET A 180 12.60 -13.10 -1.53
N PHE A 181 12.41 -12.74 -2.80
CA PHE A 181 13.49 -12.70 -3.80
C PHE A 181 14.54 -11.65 -3.43
N ILE A 182 14.12 -10.41 -3.12
CA ILE A 182 15.01 -9.35 -2.64
C ILE A 182 15.69 -9.75 -1.32
N GLY A 183 14.97 -10.44 -0.44
CA GLY A 183 15.48 -10.97 0.83
C GLY A 183 16.41 -12.18 0.69
N ARG A 184 16.83 -12.53 -0.54
CA ARG A 184 17.73 -13.66 -0.83
C ARG A 184 17.26 -15.01 -0.27
N VAL A 185 15.95 -15.25 -0.30
CA VAL A 185 15.42 -16.59 -0.07
C VAL A 185 15.91 -17.52 -1.20
N ALA A 186 16.28 -18.76 -0.87
CA ALA A 186 16.83 -19.72 -1.82
C ALA A 186 15.96 -19.83 -3.10
N PHE A 187 16.53 -19.48 -4.25
CA PHE A 187 15.85 -19.44 -5.56
C PHE A 187 15.12 -20.75 -5.88
N LYS A 188 15.70 -21.90 -5.52
CA LYS A 188 15.08 -23.22 -5.70
C LYS A 188 13.71 -23.32 -5.03
N LYS A 189 13.55 -22.74 -3.81
CA LYS A 189 12.28 -22.74 -3.08
C LYS A 189 11.25 -21.82 -3.76
N LEU A 190 11.68 -20.64 -4.25
CA LEU A 190 10.82 -19.72 -4.98
C LEU A 190 10.37 -20.31 -6.31
N ALA A 191 11.28 -20.94 -7.07
CA ALA A 191 10.96 -21.59 -8.33
C ALA A 191 9.99 -22.78 -8.12
N MET A 192 10.20 -23.58 -7.08
CA MET A 192 9.29 -24.69 -6.72
C MET A 192 7.91 -24.16 -6.32
N LEU A 193 7.84 -23.06 -5.56
CA LEU A 193 6.62 -22.41 -5.16
C LEU A 193 5.83 -21.88 -6.37
N LEU A 194 6.51 -21.13 -7.26
CA LEU A 194 5.88 -20.59 -8.47
C LEU A 194 5.45 -21.68 -9.44
N GLY A 195 6.27 -22.72 -9.61
CA GLY A 195 5.91 -23.87 -10.43
C GLY A 195 4.71 -24.65 -9.88
N GLY A 196 4.67 -24.87 -8.56
CA GLY A 196 3.53 -25.49 -7.89
C GLY A 196 2.25 -24.64 -8.02
N LEU A 197 2.35 -23.32 -7.84
CA LEU A 197 1.22 -22.40 -8.00
C LEU A 197 0.72 -22.37 -9.45
N ALA A 198 1.61 -22.34 -10.43
CA ALA A 198 1.26 -22.40 -11.84
C ALA A 198 0.55 -23.71 -12.18
N LEU A 199 1.04 -24.85 -11.68
CA LEU A 199 0.39 -26.15 -11.87
C LEU A 199 -1.03 -26.19 -11.26
N VAL A 200 -1.18 -25.72 -10.01
CA VAL A 200 -2.50 -25.65 -9.35
C VAL A 200 -3.42 -24.68 -10.08
N GLY A 201 -2.90 -23.53 -10.55
CA GLY A 201 -3.66 -22.57 -11.35
C GLY A 201 -4.12 -23.15 -12.69
N CYS A 202 -3.25 -23.87 -13.42
CA CYS A 202 -3.61 -24.53 -14.66
C CYS A 202 -4.66 -25.64 -14.43
N LEU A 203 -4.48 -26.48 -13.41
CA LEU A 203 -5.45 -27.52 -13.07
C LEU A 203 -6.79 -26.90 -12.63
N GLY A 204 -6.75 -25.82 -11.85
CA GLY A 204 -7.94 -25.07 -11.45
C GLY A 204 -8.66 -24.47 -12.67
N ALA A 205 -7.94 -23.87 -13.61
CA ALA A 205 -8.53 -23.33 -14.84
C ALA A 205 -9.18 -24.42 -15.71
N VAL A 206 -8.52 -25.56 -15.90
CA VAL A 206 -9.08 -26.71 -16.61
C VAL A 206 -10.34 -27.22 -15.91
N PHE A 207 -10.31 -27.34 -14.59
CA PHE A 207 -11.47 -27.75 -13.80
C PHE A 207 -12.61 -26.74 -13.92
N LEU A 208 -12.33 -25.42 -13.85
CA LEU A 208 -13.30 -24.35 -14.04
C LEU A 208 -13.98 -24.40 -15.40
N LEU A 209 -13.21 -24.67 -16.45
CA LEU A 209 -13.77 -24.77 -17.82
C LEU A 209 -14.58 -26.06 -18.05
N ALA A 210 -14.25 -27.16 -17.36
CA ALA A 210 -14.93 -28.46 -17.50
C ALA A 210 -16.30 -28.51 -16.81
N ILE A 211 -16.56 -27.66 -15.79
CA ILE A 211 -17.84 -27.67 -15.08
C ILE A 211 -18.91 -26.92 -15.89
N PRO A 212 -20.13 -27.48 -16.03
CA PRO A 212 -21.27 -26.81 -16.69
C PRO A 212 -21.60 -25.47 -16.03
N LYS A 213 -22.14 -24.53 -16.82
CA LYS A 213 -22.74 -23.28 -16.29
C LYS A 213 -23.99 -23.74 -15.49
N ASP A 214 -24.21 -23.15 -14.33
CA ASP A 214 -25.35 -23.40 -13.42
C ASP A 214 -25.15 -24.52 -12.37
N THR A 215 -23.90 -24.86 -12.04
CA THR A 215 -23.62 -25.77 -10.93
C THR A 215 -23.38 -24.97 -9.65
N ASP A 216 -24.37 -24.94 -8.74
CA ASP A 216 -24.20 -24.32 -7.42
C ASP A 216 -23.25 -25.18 -6.57
N ILE A 217 -22.01 -24.71 -6.44
CA ILE A 217 -21.01 -25.31 -5.55
C ILE A 217 -20.99 -24.53 -4.23
N PRO A 218 -21.36 -25.15 -3.10
CA PRO A 218 -21.26 -24.53 -1.79
C PRO A 218 -19.84 -23.98 -1.55
N PHE A 219 -19.71 -22.79 -0.98
CA PHE A 219 -18.46 -22.05 -0.77
C PHE A 219 -17.80 -21.42 -2.02
N LEU A 220 -18.19 -21.75 -3.25
CA LEU A 220 -17.64 -21.20 -4.49
C LEU A 220 -18.65 -20.31 -5.22
N HIS A 221 -19.41 -19.50 -4.48
CA HIS A 221 -20.43 -18.58 -5.02
C HIS A 221 -19.90 -17.57 -6.06
N ARG A 222 -18.57 -17.44 -6.21
CA ARG A 222 -17.92 -16.61 -7.23
C ARG A 222 -17.34 -17.40 -8.40
N PHE A 223 -17.62 -18.66 -8.45
CA PHE A 223 -17.15 -19.54 -9.51
C PHE A 223 -17.53 -19.02 -10.90
N ASP A 224 -18.81 -18.66 -11.08
CA ASP A 224 -19.29 -18.11 -12.35
C ASP A 224 -18.66 -16.75 -12.67
N THR A 225 -18.38 -15.94 -11.64
CA THR A 225 -17.65 -14.68 -11.82
C THR A 225 -16.21 -14.91 -12.28
N TRP A 226 -15.52 -15.89 -11.73
CA TRP A 226 -14.14 -16.22 -12.16
C TRP A 226 -14.13 -16.83 -13.55
N LYS A 227 -15.06 -17.77 -13.80
CA LYS A 227 -15.24 -18.39 -15.11
C LYS A 227 -15.52 -17.34 -16.18
N SER A 228 -16.51 -16.46 -15.97
CA SER A 228 -16.85 -15.40 -16.92
C SER A 228 -15.68 -14.44 -17.18
N ARG A 229 -14.89 -14.06 -16.15
CA ARG A 229 -13.71 -13.21 -16.32
C ARG A 229 -12.62 -13.86 -17.17
N ILE A 230 -12.39 -15.16 -16.99
CA ILE A 230 -11.41 -15.92 -17.78
C ILE A 230 -11.92 -16.09 -19.20
N THR A 231 -13.18 -16.51 -19.38
CA THR A 231 -13.80 -16.72 -20.68
C THR A 231 -13.83 -15.43 -21.49
N ASN A 232 -14.33 -14.33 -20.92
CA ASN A 232 -14.40 -13.03 -21.59
C ASN A 232 -13.02 -12.45 -21.93
N PHE A 233 -11.97 -12.84 -21.19
CA PHE A 233 -10.60 -12.44 -21.50
C PHE A 233 -9.96 -13.31 -22.61
N THR A 234 -10.33 -14.60 -22.67
CA THR A 234 -9.72 -15.57 -23.59
C THR A 234 -10.46 -15.64 -24.92
N GLU A 235 -11.79 -15.58 -24.87
CA GLU A 235 -12.63 -15.55 -26.06
C GLU A 235 -12.63 -14.11 -26.61
N LYS A 236 -11.68 -13.85 -27.52
CA LYS A 236 -11.63 -12.62 -28.33
C LYS A 236 -12.64 -12.64 -29.49
N GLU A 237 -13.76 -13.36 -29.35
CA GLU A 237 -14.81 -13.28 -30.35
C GLU A 237 -15.32 -11.84 -30.40
N GLU A 238 -15.30 -11.25 -31.57
CA GLU A 238 -16.07 -10.07 -31.92
C GLU A 238 -17.53 -10.42 -31.65
N VAL A 239 -18.00 -10.13 -30.42
CA VAL A 239 -19.40 -10.36 -30.05
C VAL A 239 -20.23 -9.53 -31.03
N PRO A 240 -21.07 -10.17 -31.88
CA PRO A 240 -21.91 -9.41 -32.80
C PRO A 240 -22.74 -8.42 -32.00
N ALA A 241 -22.90 -7.21 -32.52
CA ALA A 241 -23.60 -6.11 -31.82
C ALA A 241 -24.97 -6.50 -31.23
N ALA A 242 -25.60 -7.52 -31.80
CA ALA A 242 -26.88 -8.09 -31.34
C ALA A 242 -26.77 -9.00 -30.08
N LYS A 243 -25.56 -9.46 -29.71
CA LYS A 243 -25.29 -10.32 -28.54
C LYS A 243 -24.47 -9.63 -27.48
N PHE A 244 -24.16 -8.33 -27.68
CA PHE A 244 -23.41 -7.53 -26.74
C PHE A 244 -24.23 -7.31 -25.46
N ASP A 245 -23.85 -7.94 -24.37
CA ASP A 245 -24.48 -7.72 -23.06
C ASP A 245 -24.00 -6.37 -22.52
N ILE A 246 -24.82 -5.35 -22.75
CA ILE A 246 -24.52 -3.93 -22.42
C ILE A 246 -24.13 -3.75 -20.95
N ASP A 247 -24.58 -4.62 -20.04
CA ASP A 247 -24.35 -4.46 -18.61
C ASP A 247 -23.02 -5.10 -18.11
N LYS A 248 -22.55 -6.17 -18.76
CA LYS A 248 -21.34 -6.89 -18.31
C LYS A 248 -20.07 -6.52 -19.06
N ASP A 249 -20.17 -6.28 -20.37
CA ASP A 249 -19.02 -6.01 -21.23
C ASP A 249 -18.84 -4.51 -21.50
N ALA A 250 -19.85 -3.69 -21.18
CA ALA A 250 -19.87 -2.26 -21.38
C ALA A 250 -18.70 -1.54 -20.69
N GLN A 251 -18.31 -1.94 -19.47
CA GLN A 251 -17.24 -1.27 -18.73
C GLN A 251 -15.90 -1.37 -19.46
N ILE A 252 -15.55 -2.55 -19.94
CA ILE A 252 -14.28 -2.75 -20.66
C ILE A 252 -14.34 -2.07 -22.02
N ALA A 253 -15.48 -2.15 -22.73
CA ALA A 253 -15.65 -1.50 -24.01
C ALA A 253 -15.56 0.00 -23.90
N HIS A 254 -16.27 0.63 -22.94
CA HIS A 254 -16.20 2.06 -22.71
C HIS A 254 -14.80 2.52 -22.26
N ALA A 255 -14.09 1.74 -21.44
CA ALA A 255 -12.70 2.04 -21.08
C ALA A 255 -11.78 2.03 -22.32
N ARG A 256 -11.96 1.06 -23.22
CA ARG A 256 -11.20 1.00 -24.50
C ARG A 256 -11.56 2.14 -25.44
N ILE A 257 -12.84 2.51 -25.54
CA ILE A 257 -13.30 3.67 -26.32
C ILE A 257 -12.70 4.96 -25.74
N ALA A 258 -12.70 5.14 -24.42
CA ALA A 258 -12.07 6.27 -23.75
C ALA A 258 -10.60 6.43 -24.19
N ILE A 259 -9.84 5.33 -24.11
CA ILE A 259 -8.43 5.32 -24.50
C ILE A 259 -8.26 5.56 -26.02
N ALA A 260 -9.06 4.88 -26.86
CA ALA A 260 -8.95 5.01 -28.32
C ALA A 260 -9.30 6.42 -28.83
N THR A 261 -10.20 7.12 -28.14
CA THR A 261 -10.65 8.48 -28.53
C THR A 261 -9.87 9.61 -27.86
N SER A 262 -8.89 9.31 -27.01
CA SER A 262 -8.19 10.28 -26.18
C SER A 262 -7.25 11.22 -26.94
N ASN A 263 -6.69 10.80 -28.07
CA ASN A 263 -5.57 11.49 -28.76
C ASN A 263 -4.32 11.64 -27.86
N VAL A 264 -3.31 12.38 -28.33
CA VAL A 264 -2.06 12.60 -27.60
C VAL A 264 -2.24 13.53 -26.39
N ILE A 265 -3.03 14.60 -26.55
CA ILE A 265 -3.20 15.67 -25.55
C ILE A 265 -4.47 15.48 -24.70
N GLY A 266 -5.43 14.67 -25.16
CA GLY A 266 -6.71 14.44 -24.48
C GLY A 266 -7.76 15.52 -24.75
N LYS A 267 -8.91 15.38 -24.09
CA LYS A 267 -10.09 16.24 -24.25
C LYS A 267 -10.16 17.37 -23.22
N ALA A 268 -9.16 17.51 -22.36
CA ALA A 268 -9.09 18.32 -21.16
C ALA A 268 -9.98 17.83 -20.00
N PRO A 269 -9.61 18.12 -18.72
CA PRO A 269 -10.35 17.71 -17.54
C PRO A 269 -11.83 18.16 -17.59
N GLY A 270 -12.74 17.27 -17.22
CA GLY A 270 -14.17 17.53 -17.23
C GLY A 270 -14.88 17.22 -18.56
N ASN A 271 -14.16 16.88 -19.62
CA ASN A 271 -14.72 16.64 -20.96
C ASN A 271 -14.72 15.15 -21.37
N SER A 272 -14.52 14.22 -20.44
CA SER A 272 -14.70 12.80 -20.71
C SER A 272 -16.15 12.50 -21.04
N ILE A 273 -16.37 11.80 -22.15
CA ILE A 273 -17.70 11.31 -22.57
C ILE A 273 -17.93 9.94 -21.91
N GLN A 274 -16.88 9.11 -21.82
CA GLN A 274 -17.05 7.73 -21.38
C GLN A 274 -17.27 7.59 -19.87
N ARG A 275 -16.98 8.63 -19.07
CA ARG A 275 -17.23 8.61 -17.63
C ARG A 275 -18.71 8.37 -17.28
N ASP A 276 -19.63 8.85 -18.11
CA ASP A 276 -21.07 8.76 -17.84
C ASP A 276 -21.62 7.34 -18.10
N PHE A 277 -20.89 6.54 -18.87
CA PHE A 277 -21.21 5.16 -19.19
C PHE A 277 -20.46 4.13 -18.31
N LEU A 278 -19.41 4.57 -17.60
CA LEU A 278 -18.61 3.71 -16.73
C LEU A 278 -19.12 3.78 -15.29
N SER A 279 -19.78 2.71 -14.81
CA SER A 279 -20.33 2.67 -13.44
C SER A 279 -19.26 2.79 -12.34
N GLN A 280 -18.01 2.42 -12.63
CA GLN A 280 -16.86 2.50 -11.72
C GLN A 280 -15.76 3.43 -12.28
N ALA A 281 -16.13 4.48 -13.00
CA ALA A 281 -15.20 5.43 -13.60
C ALA A 281 -14.22 6.03 -12.58
N PHE A 282 -14.72 6.40 -11.39
CA PHE A 282 -13.95 7.02 -10.32
C PHE A 282 -13.13 6.04 -9.46
N SER A 283 -13.25 4.72 -9.67
CA SER A 283 -12.58 3.69 -8.89
C SER A 283 -11.63 2.84 -9.75
N ASP A 284 -12.16 1.80 -10.39
CA ASP A 284 -11.36 0.77 -11.04
C ASP A 284 -10.87 1.17 -12.43
N PHE A 285 -11.59 2.07 -13.11
CA PHE A 285 -11.30 2.52 -14.48
C PHE A 285 -10.85 3.97 -14.58
N ILE A 286 -10.49 4.60 -13.45
CA ILE A 286 -10.07 6.01 -13.44
C ILE A 286 -8.88 6.27 -14.39
N PHE A 287 -7.99 5.30 -14.58
CA PHE A 287 -6.86 5.44 -15.50
C PHE A 287 -7.30 5.59 -16.96
N ALA A 288 -8.41 4.95 -17.37
CA ALA A 288 -8.97 5.16 -18.71
C ALA A 288 -9.53 6.58 -18.88
N ILE A 289 -10.13 7.14 -17.82
CA ILE A 289 -10.62 8.52 -17.82
C ILE A 289 -9.45 9.52 -17.84
N ILE A 290 -8.40 9.28 -17.07
CA ILE A 290 -7.16 10.07 -17.10
C ILE A 290 -6.60 10.14 -18.54
N ILE A 291 -6.55 9.00 -19.23
CA ILE A 291 -6.08 8.97 -20.62
C ILE A 291 -7.07 9.74 -21.54
N GLU A 292 -8.39 9.60 -21.36
CA GLU A 292 -9.37 10.33 -22.18
C GLU A 292 -9.24 11.85 -22.00
N GLU A 293 -9.04 12.32 -20.78
CA GLU A 293 -9.01 13.75 -20.44
C GLU A 293 -7.65 14.39 -20.62
N LEU A 294 -6.58 13.75 -20.15
CA LEU A 294 -5.20 14.27 -20.20
C LEU A 294 -4.38 13.70 -21.38
N GLY A 295 -4.95 12.81 -22.18
CA GLY A 295 -4.31 12.19 -23.31
C GLY A 295 -3.30 11.10 -22.90
N LEU A 296 -2.64 10.56 -23.93
CA LEU A 296 -1.55 9.59 -23.71
C LEU A 296 -0.40 10.20 -22.90
N VAL A 297 -0.16 11.50 -23.01
CA VAL A 297 0.88 12.22 -22.24
C VAL A 297 0.53 12.20 -20.75
N GLY A 298 -0.73 12.48 -20.36
CA GLY A 298 -1.18 12.42 -18.98
C GLY A 298 -1.12 11.01 -18.41
N GLY A 299 -1.57 10.01 -19.19
CA GLY A 299 -1.45 8.60 -18.82
C GLY A 299 -0.01 8.17 -18.58
N ALA A 300 0.89 8.51 -19.52
CA ALA A 300 2.33 8.23 -19.40
C ALA A 300 2.95 8.93 -18.17
N PHE A 301 2.57 10.17 -17.89
CA PHE A 301 3.03 10.90 -16.72
C PHE A 301 2.65 10.17 -15.42
N VAL A 302 1.41 9.69 -15.31
CA VAL A 302 0.97 8.90 -14.13
C VAL A 302 1.76 7.60 -14.01
N VAL A 303 1.99 6.86 -15.11
CA VAL A 303 2.83 5.65 -15.11
C VAL A 303 4.24 5.97 -14.61
N ILE A 304 4.84 7.06 -15.13
CA ILE A 304 6.18 7.50 -14.72
C ILE A 304 6.22 7.84 -13.23
N LEU A 305 5.22 8.52 -12.66
CA LEU A 305 5.18 8.84 -11.23
C LEU A 305 5.26 7.58 -10.36
N TYR A 306 4.50 6.53 -10.68
CA TYR A 306 4.55 5.28 -9.92
C TYR A 306 5.88 4.54 -10.09
N ILE A 307 6.40 4.43 -11.31
CA ILE A 307 7.70 3.79 -11.55
C ILE A 307 8.81 4.59 -10.87
N TRP A 308 8.74 5.92 -10.95
CA TRP A 308 9.73 6.81 -10.33
C TRP A 308 9.78 6.65 -8.81
N LEU A 309 8.66 6.28 -8.17
CA LEU A 309 8.64 6.01 -6.72
C LEU A 309 9.64 4.92 -6.31
N LEU A 310 9.95 3.97 -7.18
CA LEU A 310 10.94 2.91 -6.91
C LEU A 310 12.37 3.45 -6.79
N VAL A 311 12.69 4.57 -7.45
CA VAL A 311 14.06 5.12 -7.45
C VAL A 311 14.43 5.70 -6.09
N PRO A 312 13.71 6.67 -5.52
CA PRO A 312 14.03 7.19 -4.19
C PRO A 312 13.90 6.12 -3.11
N THR A 313 12.90 5.23 -3.19
CA THR A 313 12.73 4.15 -2.21
C THR A 313 13.89 3.16 -2.24
N GLY A 314 14.40 2.81 -3.44
CA GLY A 314 15.59 2.00 -3.59
C GLY A 314 16.85 2.65 -3.01
N ARG A 315 17.03 3.96 -3.23
CA ARG A 315 18.14 4.73 -2.63
C ARG A 315 18.05 4.77 -1.10
N ILE A 316 16.85 5.00 -0.55
CA ILE A 316 16.61 4.98 0.89
C ILE A 316 16.94 3.60 1.47
N ALA A 317 16.49 2.52 0.81
CA ALA A 317 16.77 1.15 1.25
C ALA A 317 18.28 0.85 1.30
N GLN A 318 19.05 1.30 0.29
CA GLN A 318 20.51 1.14 0.24
C GLN A 318 21.24 1.92 1.34
N LYS A 319 20.71 3.09 1.76
CA LYS A 319 21.28 3.90 2.84
C LYS A 319 20.97 3.39 4.24
N CYS A 320 20.05 2.44 4.37
CA CYS A 320 19.68 1.86 5.65
C CYS A 320 20.79 0.96 6.19
N GLU A 321 21.31 1.25 7.39
CA GLU A 321 22.26 0.39 8.11
C GLU A 321 21.60 -0.89 8.64
N ARG A 322 20.28 -0.87 8.85
CA ARG A 322 19.50 -2.01 9.35
C ARG A 322 18.64 -2.60 8.25
N THR A 323 18.48 -3.91 8.26
CA THR A 323 17.73 -4.65 7.23
C THR A 323 16.21 -4.43 7.30
N PHE A 324 15.63 -4.25 8.50
CA PHE A 324 14.19 -4.05 8.65
C PHE A 324 13.65 -2.82 7.89
N PRO A 325 14.17 -1.60 8.09
CA PRO A 325 13.66 -0.44 7.38
C PRO A 325 13.87 -0.56 5.86
N ALA A 326 14.95 -1.20 5.42
CA ALA A 326 15.19 -1.44 4.00
C ALA A 326 14.11 -2.35 3.39
N PHE A 327 13.80 -3.50 4.01
CA PHE A 327 12.73 -4.38 3.53
C PHE A 327 11.36 -3.73 3.63
N LEU A 328 11.11 -2.92 4.67
CA LEU A 328 9.85 -2.22 4.85
C LEU A 328 9.58 -1.25 3.69
N VAL A 329 10.55 -0.37 3.38
CA VAL A 329 10.41 0.61 2.30
C VAL A 329 10.26 -0.08 0.94
N MET A 330 11.06 -1.10 0.67
CA MET A 330 10.96 -1.87 -0.58
C MET A 330 9.63 -2.61 -0.71
N GLY A 331 9.15 -3.25 0.37
CA GLY A 331 7.88 -3.97 0.38
C GLY A 331 6.69 -3.05 0.15
N ILE A 332 6.67 -1.88 0.79
CA ILE A 332 5.62 -0.86 0.59
C ILE A 332 5.66 -0.33 -0.84
N ALA A 333 6.84 0.04 -1.36
CA ALA A 333 6.97 0.54 -2.71
C ALA A 333 6.52 -0.49 -3.76
N LEU A 334 6.93 -1.75 -3.61
CA LEU A 334 6.47 -2.85 -4.45
C LEU A 334 4.94 -3.00 -4.40
N MET A 335 4.33 -2.89 -3.22
CA MET A 335 2.88 -3.00 -3.07
C MET A 335 2.15 -1.90 -3.83
N LEU A 336 2.54 -0.64 -3.61
CA LEU A 336 1.93 0.51 -4.28
C LEU A 336 2.09 0.44 -5.80
N VAL A 337 3.31 0.18 -6.27
CA VAL A 337 3.61 0.14 -7.72
C VAL A 337 2.96 -1.06 -8.39
N SER A 338 3.00 -2.25 -7.80
CA SER A 338 2.36 -3.43 -8.37
C SER A 338 0.84 -3.28 -8.45
N GLN A 339 0.21 -2.68 -7.43
CA GLN A 339 -1.23 -2.39 -7.46
C GLN A 339 -1.57 -1.37 -8.54
N ALA A 340 -0.75 -0.31 -8.71
CA ALA A 340 -0.93 0.67 -9.76
C ALA A 340 -0.80 0.06 -11.16
N ILE A 341 0.27 -0.71 -11.40
CA ILE A 341 0.48 -1.39 -12.68
C ILE A 341 -0.69 -2.33 -12.99
N LEU A 342 -1.15 -3.11 -12.00
CA LEU A 342 -2.28 -4.02 -12.21
C LEU A 342 -3.56 -3.26 -12.60
N ASN A 343 -3.88 -2.14 -11.94
CA ASN A 343 -5.03 -1.29 -12.30
C ASN A 343 -4.91 -0.75 -13.73
N MET A 344 -3.73 -0.22 -14.08
CA MET A 344 -3.46 0.31 -15.42
C MET A 344 -3.57 -0.77 -16.50
N MET A 345 -3.03 -1.98 -16.25
CA MET A 345 -3.16 -3.13 -17.16
C MET A 345 -4.61 -3.55 -17.39
N VAL A 346 -5.45 -3.49 -16.34
CA VAL A 346 -6.89 -3.74 -16.45
C VAL A 346 -7.56 -2.68 -17.30
N ALA A 347 -7.27 -1.39 -17.04
CA ALA A 347 -7.86 -0.28 -17.76
C ALA A 347 -7.55 -0.32 -19.27
N VAL A 348 -6.32 -0.70 -19.65
CA VAL A 348 -5.94 -0.86 -21.07
C VAL A 348 -6.33 -2.22 -21.68
N GLY A 349 -6.96 -3.11 -20.91
CA GLY A 349 -7.43 -4.42 -21.38
C GLY A 349 -6.34 -5.49 -21.54
N LEU A 350 -5.16 -5.30 -20.92
CA LEU A 350 -4.09 -6.31 -20.88
C LEU A 350 -4.29 -7.36 -19.80
N PHE A 351 -5.18 -7.11 -18.83
CA PHE A 351 -5.49 -8.01 -17.73
C PHE A 351 -6.99 -8.04 -17.46
N PRO A 352 -7.56 -9.17 -16.99
CA PRO A 352 -8.99 -9.24 -16.66
C PRO A 352 -9.34 -8.30 -15.52
N VAL A 353 -10.59 -7.83 -15.46
CA VAL A 353 -11.06 -6.88 -14.44
C VAL A 353 -10.84 -7.41 -13.04
N THR A 354 -10.13 -6.65 -12.21
CA THR A 354 -9.72 -7.07 -10.85
C THR A 354 -10.47 -6.38 -9.73
N GLY A 355 -11.02 -5.18 -9.97
CA GLY A 355 -11.62 -4.37 -8.92
C GLY A 355 -10.57 -3.84 -7.92
N GLN A 356 -9.37 -3.52 -8.39
CA GLN A 356 -8.32 -2.90 -7.59
C GLN A 356 -8.24 -1.40 -7.91
N PRO A 357 -8.39 -0.51 -6.92
CA PRO A 357 -8.28 0.93 -7.16
C PRO A 357 -6.83 1.33 -7.44
N LEU A 358 -6.66 2.41 -8.21
CA LEU A 358 -5.37 3.03 -8.45
C LEU A 358 -4.92 3.76 -7.16
N PRO A 359 -3.80 3.38 -6.52
CA PRO A 359 -3.38 3.92 -5.22
C PRO A 359 -3.27 5.45 -5.23
N LEU A 360 -3.81 6.12 -4.21
CA LEU A 360 -3.82 7.58 -4.04
C LEU A 360 -4.64 8.37 -5.08
N ILE A 361 -4.98 7.81 -6.24
CA ILE A 361 -5.74 8.51 -7.28
C ILE A 361 -7.23 8.13 -7.22
N SER A 362 -7.56 6.83 -7.21
CA SER A 362 -8.96 6.38 -7.17
C SER A 362 -9.69 6.83 -5.90
N LYS A 363 -11.00 7.06 -6.02
CA LYS A 363 -11.89 7.25 -4.87
C LYS A 363 -12.03 5.92 -4.11
N GLY A 364 -11.23 5.71 -3.08
CA GLY A 364 -11.08 4.44 -2.39
C GLY A 364 -11.41 4.43 -0.89
N GLY A 365 -11.97 5.52 -0.33
CA GLY A 365 -12.30 5.57 1.10
C GLY A 365 -11.10 5.21 2.00
N THR A 366 -11.22 4.12 2.76
CA THR A 366 -10.16 3.66 3.68
C THR A 366 -8.89 3.17 2.96
N SER A 367 -8.97 2.70 1.70
CA SER A 367 -7.76 2.32 0.95
C SER A 367 -6.86 3.54 0.70
N THR A 368 -7.43 4.72 0.48
CA THR A 368 -6.67 5.97 0.36
C THR A 368 -5.90 6.28 1.64
N LEU A 369 -6.53 6.13 2.82
CA LEU A 369 -5.89 6.36 4.12
C LEU A 369 -4.72 5.39 4.36
N ILE A 370 -4.88 4.12 3.99
CA ILE A 370 -3.82 3.11 4.11
C ILE A 370 -2.67 3.39 3.14
N ASN A 371 -2.95 3.82 1.91
CA ASN A 371 -1.93 4.24 0.96
C ASN A 371 -1.18 5.49 1.45
N CYS A 372 -1.86 6.43 2.11
CA CYS A 372 -1.23 7.57 2.79
C CYS A 372 -0.33 7.09 3.94
N ALA A 373 -0.78 6.11 4.74
CA ALA A 373 0.06 5.52 5.80
C ALA A 373 1.32 4.86 5.21
N TYR A 374 1.23 4.20 4.07
CA TYR A 374 2.39 3.65 3.36
C TYR A 374 3.40 4.74 2.99
N ILE A 375 2.96 5.84 2.39
CA ILE A 375 3.85 6.97 2.07
C ILE A 375 4.49 7.54 3.34
N GLY A 376 3.71 7.72 4.42
CA GLY A 376 4.21 8.19 5.71
C GLY A 376 5.28 7.28 6.31
N MET A 377 5.13 5.95 6.20
CA MET A 377 6.14 4.98 6.65
C MET A 377 7.43 5.06 5.82
N ILE A 378 7.34 5.22 4.49
CA ILE A 378 8.51 5.43 3.63
C ILE A 378 9.25 6.71 4.05
N LEU A 379 8.51 7.81 4.26
CA LEU A 379 9.08 9.10 4.69
C LEU A 379 9.70 9.04 6.09
N SER A 380 9.15 8.25 7.01
CA SER A 380 9.74 8.01 8.33
C SER A 380 11.12 7.35 8.22
N VAL A 381 11.24 6.33 7.36
CA VAL A 381 12.54 5.69 7.11
C VAL A 381 13.50 6.64 6.40
N SER A 382 13.01 7.41 5.43
CA SER A 382 13.82 8.42 4.74
C SER A 382 14.40 9.47 5.71
N ARG A 383 13.60 9.94 6.67
CA ARG A 383 14.07 10.84 7.70
C ARG A 383 15.19 10.22 8.55
N TYR A 384 15.07 8.93 8.86
CA TYR A 384 16.10 8.20 9.59
C TYR A 384 17.40 8.11 8.80
N THR A 385 17.34 7.81 7.50
CA THR A 385 18.56 7.75 6.67
C THR A 385 19.23 9.10 6.51
N ALA A 386 18.45 10.19 6.36
CA ALA A 386 18.99 11.55 6.34
C ALA A 386 19.71 11.91 7.65
N TYR A 387 19.14 11.55 8.80
CA TYR A 387 19.79 11.73 10.10
C TYR A 387 21.12 10.96 10.22
N LEU A 388 21.19 9.75 9.67
CA LEU A 388 22.45 8.97 9.67
C LEU A 388 23.53 9.63 8.81
N GLU A 389 23.16 10.21 7.67
CA GLU A 389 24.09 10.91 6.79
C GLU A 389 24.63 12.18 7.48
N GLU A 390 23.76 12.98 8.07
CA GLU A 390 24.16 14.18 8.83
C GLU A 390 25.13 13.84 9.97
N LYS A 391 24.88 12.74 10.69
CA LYS A 391 25.76 12.25 11.75
C LYS A 391 27.12 11.76 11.24
N LYS A 392 27.19 11.22 10.01
CA LYS A 392 28.46 10.81 9.38
C LYS A 392 29.26 12.00 8.88
N GLU A 393 28.59 13.03 8.36
CA GLU A 393 29.23 14.27 7.88
C GLU A 393 29.73 15.14 9.03
N ASN A 394 28.99 15.19 10.14
CA ASN A 394 29.35 15.92 11.35
C ASN A 394 29.48 14.95 12.54
N PRO A 395 30.56 14.17 12.63
CA PRO A 395 30.81 13.35 13.81
C PRO A 395 30.97 14.30 15.02
N ALA A 396 30.18 14.02 16.09
CA ALA A 396 30.37 14.76 17.34
C ALA A 396 31.87 14.74 17.71
N PRO A 397 32.49 15.90 18.12
CA PRO A 397 33.87 15.90 18.52
C PRO A 397 34.08 14.81 19.56
N LEU A 398 35.05 13.92 19.29
CA LEU A 398 35.49 12.95 20.28
C LEU A 398 35.96 13.80 21.47
N LEU A 399 35.21 13.77 22.58
CA LEU A 399 35.71 14.28 23.86
C LEU A 399 37.04 13.55 24.06
N THR A 400 38.12 14.31 23.94
CA THR A 400 39.48 13.79 24.20
C THR A 400 39.45 13.21 25.60
N GLN A 401 40.00 12.02 25.79
CA GLN A 401 40.09 11.38 27.14
C GLN A 401 40.70 12.29 28.18
N SER A 402 41.43 13.34 27.77
CA SER A 402 41.94 14.43 28.61
C SER A 402 40.84 15.31 29.24
N GLU A 403 39.80 15.69 28.47
CA GLU A 403 38.69 16.51 28.99
C GLU A 403 37.77 15.71 29.92
N GLY A 404 37.59 14.41 29.65
CA GLY A 404 36.87 13.51 30.54
C GLY A 404 37.59 13.26 31.87
N ASN A 405 38.94 13.20 31.85
CA ASN A 405 39.74 13.06 33.05
C ASN A 405 39.84 14.37 33.85
N GLU A 406 39.86 15.53 33.17
CA GLU A 406 39.84 16.83 33.85
C GLU A 406 38.46 17.11 34.50
N ALA A 407 37.37 16.72 33.86
CA ALA A 407 36.03 16.82 34.46
C ALA A 407 35.88 15.91 35.69
N ILE A 408 36.37 14.66 35.63
CA ILE A 408 36.38 13.75 36.77
C ILE A 408 37.35 14.22 37.87
N ALA A 409 38.50 14.79 37.50
CA ALA A 409 39.44 15.35 38.46
C ALA A 409 38.91 16.62 39.15
N SER A 410 38.14 17.47 38.43
CA SER A 410 37.49 18.64 39.00
C SER A 410 36.32 18.29 39.92
N GLU A 411 35.54 17.29 39.60
CA GLU A 411 34.48 16.75 40.49
C GLU A 411 35.07 16.06 41.72
N ALA A 412 36.19 15.37 41.60
CA ALA A 412 36.89 14.77 42.73
C ALA A 412 37.54 15.79 43.64
N GLN A 413 38.03 16.94 43.10
CA GLN A 413 38.56 18.07 43.89
C GLN A 413 37.45 18.81 44.62
N THR A 414 36.31 19.02 43.99
CA THR A 414 35.13 19.65 44.60
C THR A 414 34.51 18.77 45.71
N ALA A 415 34.62 17.45 45.59
CA ALA A 415 34.18 16.48 46.61
C ALA A 415 35.21 16.27 47.74
N ALA A 416 36.45 16.73 47.58
CA ALA A 416 37.55 16.58 48.55
C ALA A 416 37.85 17.82 49.38
N GLU A 417 37.09 18.92 49.24
CA GLU A 417 37.11 19.99 50.22
C GLU A 417 36.24 19.59 51.44
N PRO A 418 36.87 19.09 52.52
CA PRO A 418 36.15 18.81 53.72
C PRO A 418 36.01 20.09 54.52
N THR A 419 34.81 20.50 54.81
CA THR A 419 34.35 20.92 56.15
C THR A 419 35.46 21.14 57.20
N ALA A 420 36.36 22.09 56.93
CA ALA A 420 37.29 22.62 57.94
C ALA A 420 36.65 23.69 58.82
N GLU A 421 35.39 24.04 58.62
CA GLU A 421 34.69 25.11 59.36
C GLU A 421 33.76 24.62 60.46
N VAL A 422 33.55 23.31 60.66
CA VAL A 422 32.66 22.78 61.71
C VAL A 422 33.41 22.25 62.94
N LEU A 423 34.75 22.20 62.92
CA LEU A 423 35.55 21.72 64.08
C LEU A 423 36.06 22.78 65.03
N ASN A 424 35.70 24.08 64.86
CA ASN A 424 36.18 25.15 65.68
C ASN A 424 35.11 25.87 66.52
N SER A 425 33.88 25.34 66.57
CA SER A 425 32.79 25.92 67.36
C SER A 425 32.52 25.21 68.73
N ASP A 426 33.10 24.02 69.00
CA ASP A 426 32.81 23.25 70.22
C ASP A 426 33.88 23.31 71.29
N ALA A 427 34.86 24.27 71.20
CA ALA A 427 35.90 24.44 72.17
C ALA A 427 35.75 25.76 72.98
N LYS A 428 34.53 26.24 73.24
CA LYS A 428 34.25 27.40 74.08
C LYS A 428 32.99 27.27 74.96
N PHE A 429 32.85 26.17 75.61
CA PHE A 429 31.93 26.04 76.78
C PHE A 429 32.49 24.99 77.73
N GLU A 430 33.54 25.36 78.49
CA GLU A 430 33.89 24.82 79.78
C GLU A 430 34.99 25.70 80.36
N GLU A 431 34.61 26.84 81.05
CA GLU A 431 35.15 27.45 82.28
C GLU A 431 34.11 28.38 82.87
#